data_64839086688e2fe2c0394b2fa75a332e
#
_entry.id   64839086688e2fe2c0394b2fa75a332e
#
_cell.length_a   1.000
_cell.length_b   1.000
_cell.length_c   1.000
_cell.angle_alpha   90.00
_cell.angle_beta   90.00
_cell.angle_gamma   90.00
#
_symmetry.space_group_name_H-M   'P 1'
#
loop_
_entity.id
_entity.type
_entity.pdbx_description
1 polymer ?
#
loop_
_entity_poly.entity_id
_entity_poly.type
_entity_poly.pdbx_seq_one_letter_code
_entity_poly.pdbx_strand_id
1 'polypeptide(L)'
;SKGKPFADDVDFKVVAKTTSGFTGADLENLLNEAALLTARAGEKKITMEKIQAAFVKVGIGTEKKSRIISEKEKLITAYHESGHAILFEVLEKCDPVHSVSIIPTGMAGGYTMPLPGEDKMYVTKGEMRDEIISFLGGRAAEELVLKDVTTGASNDIERATSMTRGMIMKYG
;
A
#
# COMPACT_ATOMS: atom_id res chain seq x y z
N SER A 1 1.25 8.25 -21.92
CA SER A 1 0.54 9.51 -21.61
C SER A 1 0.08 10.31 -22.85
N LYS A 2 0.39 9.87 -24.08
CA LYS A 2 -0.05 10.60 -25.29
C LYS A 2 -1.58 10.71 -25.32
N GLY A 3 -2.10 11.96 -25.42
CA GLY A 3 -3.51 12.25 -25.61
C GLY A 3 -4.37 12.34 -24.33
N LYS A 4 -3.80 12.19 -23.13
CA LYS A 4 -4.54 12.36 -21.88
C LYS A 4 -4.24 13.75 -21.27
N PRO A 5 -5.26 14.56 -20.94
CA PRO A 5 -5.04 15.86 -20.29
C PRO A 5 -4.75 15.67 -18.79
N PHE A 6 -3.60 16.15 -18.34
CA PHE A 6 -3.20 16.15 -16.95
C PHE A 6 -3.37 17.54 -16.34
N ALA A 7 -3.72 17.60 -15.05
CA ALA A 7 -3.71 18.82 -14.28
C ALA A 7 -2.29 19.19 -13.84
N ASP A 8 -2.10 20.44 -13.41
CA ASP A 8 -0.79 20.98 -13.09
C ASP A 8 -0.21 20.43 -11.74
N ASP A 9 -1.06 19.79 -10.93
CA ASP A 9 -0.71 19.12 -9.67
C ASP A 9 -0.06 17.74 -9.86
N VAL A 10 -0.01 17.21 -11.09
CA VAL A 10 0.52 15.87 -11.35
C VAL A 10 2.04 15.88 -11.36
N ASP A 11 2.63 15.31 -10.32
CA ASP A 11 4.07 15.06 -10.25
C ASP A 11 4.40 13.64 -10.79
N PHE A 12 4.88 13.60 -12.04
CA PHE A 12 5.27 12.34 -12.68
C PHE A 12 6.47 11.65 -12.03
N LYS A 13 7.29 12.37 -11.23
CA LYS A 13 8.36 11.72 -10.47
C LYS A 13 7.80 10.90 -9.32
N VAL A 14 6.79 11.43 -8.64
CA VAL A 14 6.06 10.67 -7.59
C VAL A 14 5.35 9.48 -8.21
N VAL A 15 4.66 9.67 -9.36
CA VAL A 15 4.01 8.56 -10.09
C VAL A 15 5.02 7.47 -10.45
N ALA A 16 6.19 7.84 -10.99
CA ALA A 16 7.23 6.88 -11.35
C ALA A 16 7.75 6.09 -10.13
N LYS A 17 7.94 6.76 -8.98
CA LYS A 17 8.36 6.10 -7.75
C LYS A 17 7.31 5.10 -7.24
N THR A 18 6.04 5.50 -7.17
CA THR A 18 4.95 4.62 -6.70
C THR A 18 4.66 3.46 -7.65
N THR A 19 5.06 3.56 -8.90
CA THR A 19 4.87 2.51 -9.92
C THR A 19 6.16 1.75 -10.24
N SER A 20 7.12 1.74 -9.32
CA SER A 20 8.32 0.91 -9.43
C SER A 20 7.93 -0.55 -9.67
N GLY A 21 8.57 -1.21 -10.64
CA GLY A 21 8.25 -2.57 -11.05
C GLY A 21 7.04 -2.73 -11.99
N PHE A 22 6.30 -1.67 -12.31
CA PHE A 22 5.21 -1.73 -13.28
C PHE A 22 5.76 -1.88 -14.70
N THR A 23 5.12 -2.75 -15.49
CA THR A 23 5.37 -2.81 -16.93
C THR A 23 4.72 -1.64 -17.67
N GLY A 24 5.08 -1.43 -18.93
CA GLY A 24 4.40 -0.42 -19.75
C GLY A 24 2.89 -0.64 -19.86
N ALA A 25 2.43 -1.89 -19.86
CA ALA A 25 1.02 -2.25 -19.86
C ALA A 25 0.33 -1.88 -18.55
N ASP A 26 0.98 -2.10 -17.41
CA ASP A 26 0.46 -1.72 -16.08
C ASP A 26 0.32 -0.21 -15.97
N LEU A 27 1.31 0.56 -16.46
CA LEU A 27 1.26 2.01 -16.48
C LEU A 27 0.14 2.53 -17.40
N GLU A 28 -0.07 1.89 -18.54
CA GLU A 28 -1.18 2.24 -19.44
C GLU A 28 -2.53 1.97 -18.75
N ASN A 29 -2.68 0.81 -18.11
CA ASN A 29 -3.87 0.46 -17.34
C ASN A 29 -4.14 1.46 -16.22
N LEU A 30 -3.12 1.81 -15.44
CA LEU A 30 -3.20 2.83 -14.39
C LEU A 30 -3.72 4.18 -14.93
N LEU A 31 -3.12 4.68 -16.00
CA LEU A 31 -3.51 5.96 -16.59
C LEU A 31 -4.89 5.92 -17.27
N ASN A 32 -5.28 4.77 -17.81
CA ASN A 32 -6.64 4.57 -18.33
C ASN A 32 -7.66 4.59 -17.20
N GLU A 33 -7.37 3.91 -16.10
CA GLU A 33 -8.26 3.92 -14.93
C GLU A 33 -8.37 5.32 -14.32
N ALA A 34 -7.26 6.07 -14.21
CA ALA A 34 -7.28 7.46 -13.75
C ALA A 34 -8.15 8.35 -14.65
N ALA A 35 -8.06 8.16 -15.99
CA ALA A 35 -8.92 8.87 -16.93
C ALA A 35 -10.40 8.52 -16.78
N LEU A 36 -10.72 7.24 -16.51
CA LEU A 36 -12.11 6.80 -16.26
C LEU A 36 -12.65 7.40 -14.96
N LEU A 37 -11.85 7.45 -13.89
CA LEU A 37 -12.23 8.09 -12.62
C LEU A 37 -12.46 9.60 -12.80
N THR A 38 -11.62 10.27 -13.58
CA THR A 38 -11.76 11.68 -13.94
C THR A 38 -13.07 11.95 -14.71
N ALA A 39 -13.34 11.12 -15.73
CA ALA A 39 -14.57 11.24 -16.52
C ALA A 39 -15.84 11.00 -15.68
N ARG A 40 -15.83 10.02 -14.77
CA ARG A 40 -16.94 9.75 -13.85
C ARG A 40 -17.21 10.90 -12.87
N ALA A 41 -16.16 11.64 -12.50
CA ALA A 41 -16.27 12.83 -11.67
C ALA A 41 -16.71 14.09 -12.44
N GLY A 42 -16.87 14.01 -13.77
CA GLY A 42 -17.18 15.15 -14.62
C GLY A 42 -16.02 16.13 -14.83
N GLU A 43 -14.81 15.72 -14.47
CA GLU A 43 -13.60 16.54 -14.57
C GLU A 43 -12.95 16.43 -15.97
N LYS A 44 -12.24 17.47 -16.38
CA LYS A 44 -11.62 17.53 -17.72
C LYS A 44 -10.14 17.16 -17.73
N LYS A 45 -9.48 17.22 -16.59
CA LYS A 45 -8.04 16.93 -16.44
C LYS A 45 -7.83 15.89 -15.35
N ILE A 46 -6.89 14.98 -15.58
CA ILE A 46 -6.48 13.97 -14.59
C ILE A 46 -5.66 14.66 -13.51
N THR A 47 -6.10 14.62 -12.27
CA THR A 47 -5.37 15.14 -11.10
C THR A 47 -4.50 14.06 -10.47
N MET A 48 -3.57 14.47 -9.60
CA MET A 48 -2.76 13.54 -8.82
C MET A 48 -3.61 12.62 -7.95
N GLU A 49 -4.70 13.17 -7.37
CA GLU A 49 -5.69 12.40 -6.59
C GLU A 49 -6.29 11.24 -7.42
N LYS A 50 -6.66 11.49 -8.68
CA LYS A 50 -7.22 10.44 -9.55
C LYS A 50 -6.19 9.37 -9.92
N ILE A 51 -4.92 9.75 -10.07
CA ILE A 51 -3.83 8.78 -10.30
C ILE A 51 -3.63 7.92 -9.06
N GLN A 52 -3.62 8.49 -7.86
CA GLN A 52 -3.50 7.75 -6.60
C GLN A 52 -4.68 6.81 -6.38
N ALA A 53 -5.91 7.27 -6.62
CA ALA A 53 -7.11 6.43 -6.54
C ALA A 53 -7.07 5.27 -7.56
N ALA A 54 -6.58 5.53 -8.78
CA ALA A 54 -6.39 4.50 -9.79
C ALA A 54 -5.32 3.50 -9.38
N PHE A 55 -4.22 3.95 -8.77
CA PHE A 55 -3.14 3.08 -8.27
C PHE A 55 -3.66 2.11 -7.22
N VAL A 56 -4.41 2.60 -6.23
CA VAL A 56 -5.05 1.76 -5.21
C VAL A 56 -6.00 0.76 -5.86
N LYS A 57 -6.81 1.20 -6.80
CA LYS A 57 -7.78 0.34 -7.50
C LYS A 57 -7.13 -0.75 -8.34
N VAL A 58 -6.04 -0.44 -9.03
CA VAL A 58 -5.32 -1.39 -9.89
C VAL A 58 -4.44 -2.32 -9.06
N GLY A 59 -3.75 -1.80 -8.03
CA GLY A 59 -2.79 -2.55 -7.24
C GLY A 59 -3.42 -3.35 -6.09
N ILE A 60 -4.37 -2.76 -5.37
CA ILE A 60 -4.98 -3.36 -4.17
C ILE A 60 -6.39 -3.87 -4.48
N GLY A 61 -7.12 -3.20 -5.36
CA GLY A 61 -8.48 -3.53 -5.77
C GLY A 61 -9.46 -2.37 -5.58
N THR A 62 -10.73 -2.62 -5.87
CA THR A 62 -11.79 -1.62 -5.74
C THR A 62 -12.25 -1.48 -4.30
N GLU A 63 -12.51 -0.25 -3.86
CA GLU A 63 -13.16 0.02 -2.57
C GLU A 63 -14.53 -0.67 -2.50
N LYS A 64 -14.79 -1.36 -1.39
CA LYS A 64 -16.08 -2.01 -1.12
C LYS A 64 -17.03 -1.07 -0.38
N LYS A 65 -17.56 -0.07 -1.07
CA LYS A 65 -18.46 0.94 -0.49
C LYS A 65 -19.79 0.38 0.03
N SER A 66 -20.19 -0.81 -0.41
CA SER A 66 -21.45 -1.45 0.02
C SER A 66 -21.31 -2.30 1.28
N ARG A 67 -20.06 -2.53 1.78
CA ARG A 67 -19.86 -3.30 3.01
C ARG A 67 -20.12 -2.43 4.23
N ILE A 68 -21.11 -2.82 5.03
CA ILE A 68 -21.35 -2.21 6.34
C ILE A 68 -20.30 -2.78 7.30
N ILE A 69 -19.40 -1.92 7.76
CA ILE A 69 -18.33 -2.27 8.69
C ILE A 69 -18.77 -1.81 10.08
N SER A 70 -18.69 -2.69 11.06
CA SER A 70 -18.97 -2.33 12.45
C SER A 70 -17.90 -1.37 13.00
N GLU A 71 -18.25 -0.54 13.98
CA GLU A 71 -17.29 0.35 14.65
C GLU A 71 -16.13 -0.45 15.29
N LYS A 72 -16.42 -1.66 15.77
CA LYS A 72 -15.40 -2.57 16.30
C LYS A 72 -14.38 -2.97 15.21
N GLU A 73 -14.84 -3.36 14.02
CA GLU A 73 -13.95 -3.71 12.90
C GLU A 73 -13.14 -2.50 12.40
N LYS A 74 -13.75 -1.31 12.35
CA LYS A 74 -13.03 -0.08 12.02
C LYS A 74 -11.91 0.20 13.02
N LEU A 75 -12.19 0.04 14.32
CA LEU A 75 -11.20 0.23 15.37
C LEU A 75 -10.05 -0.77 15.25
N ILE A 76 -10.35 -2.05 15.05
CA ILE A 76 -9.35 -3.09 14.83
C ILE A 76 -8.46 -2.72 13.63
N THR A 77 -9.06 -2.40 12.49
CA THR A 77 -8.32 -2.01 11.28
C THR A 77 -7.48 -0.75 11.52
N ALA A 78 -8.02 0.25 12.21
CA ALA A 78 -7.29 1.48 12.50
C ALA A 78 -6.02 1.23 13.33
N TYR A 79 -6.09 0.41 14.36
CA TYR A 79 -4.91 0.05 15.15
C TYR A 79 -3.94 -0.81 14.35
N HIS A 80 -4.44 -1.76 13.58
CA HIS A 80 -3.63 -2.62 12.71
C HIS A 80 -2.79 -1.78 11.72
N GLU A 81 -3.44 -0.94 10.93
CA GLU A 81 -2.76 -0.09 9.94
C GLU A 81 -1.85 0.95 10.60
N SER A 82 -2.25 1.48 11.77
CA SER A 82 -1.38 2.37 12.54
C SER A 82 -0.10 1.68 13.02
N GLY A 83 -0.18 0.40 13.38
CA GLY A 83 0.98 -0.40 13.73
C GLY A 83 1.99 -0.51 12.60
N HIS A 84 1.53 -0.78 11.39
CA HIS A 84 2.38 -0.77 10.20
C HIS A 84 2.97 0.63 9.95
N ALA A 85 2.12 1.67 9.96
CA ALA A 85 2.54 3.04 9.69
C ALA A 85 3.64 3.52 10.64
N ILE A 86 3.49 3.27 11.94
CA ILE A 86 4.49 3.63 12.94
C ILE A 86 5.83 2.93 12.66
N LEU A 87 5.80 1.65 12.32
CA LEU A 87 7.04 0.90 12.06
C LEU A 87 7.71 1.36 10.76
N PHE A 88 6.96 1.69 9.71
CA PHE A 88 7.54 2.29 8.50
C PHE A 88 8.24 3.62 8.79
N GLU A 89 7.75 4.42 9.74
CA GLU A 89 8.35 5.72 10.09
C GLU A 89 9.55 5.62 11.03
N VAL A 90 9.59 4.60 11.92
CA VAL A 90 10.67 4.49 12.91
C VAL A 90 11.81 3.58 12.48
N LEU A 91 11.60 2.70 11.50
CA LEU A 91 12.63 1.80 10.99
C LEU A 91 13.43 2.49 9.89
N GLU A 92 14.73 2.65 10.12
CA GLU A 92 15.61 3.46 9.25
C GLU A 92 15.71 2.96 7.80
N LYS A 93 15.45 1.67 7.57
CA LYS A 93 15.61 1.03 6.26
C LYS A 93 14.28 0.76 5.55
N CYS A 94 13.18 1.14 6.16
CA CYS A 94 11.88 1.13 5.51
C CYS A 94 11.66 2.41 4.70
N ASP A 95 10.91 2.28 3.61
CA ASP A 95 10.44 3.45 2.87
C ASP A 95 9.35 4.18 3.68
N PRO A 96 9.28 5.52 3.62
CA PRO A 96 8.31 6.30 4.37
C PRO A 96 6.87 5.98 3.93
N VAL A 97 5.92 6.16 4.84
CA VAL A 97 4.50 5.94 4.54
C VAL A 97 3.99 6.98 3.54
N HIS A 98 3.37 6.51 2.47
CA HIS A 98 2.69 7.35 1.49
C HIS A 98 1.20 7.54 1.82
N SER A 99 0.52 6.45 2.16
CA SER A 99 -0.90 6.50 2.51
C SER A 99 -1.31 5.36 3.43
N VAL A 100 -2.30 5.65 4.27
CA VAL A 100 -2.96 4.68 5.16
C VAL A 100 -4.46 4.80 4.96
N SER A 101 -5.16 3.69 4.89
CA SER A 101 -6.61 3.68 4.77
C SER A 101 -7.23 2.54 5.59
N ILE A 102 -8.34 2.85 6.25
CA ILE A 102 -9.18 1.86 6.93
C ILE A 102 -10.42 1.48 6.10
N ILE A 103 -10.46 1.94 4.86
CA ILE A 103 -11.57 1.61 3.94
C ILE A 103 -11.24 0.27 3.28
N PRO A 104 -12.13 -0.73 3.36
CA PRO A 104 -11.91 -2.02 2.72
C PRO A 104 -11.73 -1.88 1.22
N THR A 105 -10.64 -2.43 0.74
CA THR A 105 -10.24 -2.35 -0.67
C THR A 105 -9.81 -3.73 -1.15
N GLY A 106 -10.42 -4.23 -2.21
CA GLY A 106 -10.14 -5.58 -2.69
C GLY A 106 -10.46 -6.66 -1.64
N MET A 107 -9.46 -7.43 -1.23
CA MET A 107 -9.56 -8.44 -0.18
C MET A 107 -9.10 -7.93 1.20
N ALA A 108 -8.53 -6.73 1.27
CA ALA A 108 -8.00 -6.14 2.49
C ALA A 108 -9.06 -5.35 3.26
N GLY A 109 -8.99 -5.35 4.59
CA GLY A 109 -9.82 -4.54 5.48
C GLY A 109 -9.40 -3.06 5.50
N GLY A 110 -8.11 -2.80 5.34
CA GLY A 110 -7.44 -1.52 5.18
C GLY A 110 -6.14 -1.73 4.43
N TYR A 111 -5.30 -0.71 4.36
CA TYR A 111 -3.94 -0.85 3.84
C TYR A 111 -3.03 0.26 4.35
N THR A 112 -1.76 -0.07 4.49
CA THR A 112 -0.66 0.88 4.68
C THR A 112 0.31 0.74 3.51
N MET A 113 0.53 1.83 2.79
CA MET A 113 1.34 1.85 1.57
C MET A 113 2.57 2.73 1.75
N PRO A 114 3.78 2.16 1.73
CA PRO A 114 5.01 2.95 1.67
C PRO A 114 5.22 3.54 0.26
N LEU A 115 6.01 4.61 0.19
CA LEU A 115 6.47 5.22 -1.06
C LEU A 115 7.92 4.81 -1.30
N PRO A 116 8.22 3.93 -2.26
CA PRO A 116 9.58 3.57 -2.57
C PRO A 116 10.44 4.80 -2.91
N GLY A 117 11.55 4.95 -2.20
CA GLY A 117 12.50 6.06 -2.42
C GLY A 117 13.26 5.90 -3.73
N GLU A 118 13.67 4.68 -4.05
CA GLU A 118 14.55 4.33 -5.16
C GLU A 118 14.19 2.95 -5.75
N ASP A 119 14.52 2.74 -7.01
CA ASP A 119 14.52 1.41 -7.63
C ASP A 119 15.76 0.63 -7.16
N LYS A 120 15.57 -0.36 -6.30
CA LYS A 120 16.67 -1.15 -5.73
C LYS A 120 16.88 -2.42 -6.52
N MET A 121 18.10 -2.62 -7.06
CA MET A 121 18.51 -3.91 -7.64
C MET A 121 18.82 -4.96 -6.58
N TYR A 122 19.26 -4.54 -5.40
CA TYR A 122 19.66 -5.41 -4.30
C TYR A 122 18.96 -4.97 -3.01
N VAL A 123 18.59 -5.95 -2.19
CA VAL A 123 18.04 -5.74 -0.85
C VAL A 123 19.03 -6.28 0.18
N THR A 124 19.38 -5.49 1.16
CA THR A 124 20.33 -5.88 2.21
C THR A 124 19.64 -6.71 3.30
N LYS A 125 20.43 -7.44 4.08
CA LYS A 125 19.92 -8.17 5.25
C LYS A 125 19.21 -7.26 6.24
N GLY A 126 19.72 -6.05 6.44
CA GLY A 126 19.10 -5.07 7.33
C GLY A 126 17.73 -4.59 6.82
N GLU A 127 17.59 -4.33 5.52
CA GLU A 127 16.32 -3.97 4.90
C GLU A 127 15.30 -5.11 5.01
N MET A 128 15.71 -6.36 4.74
CA MET A 128 14.82 -7.50 4.90
C MET A 128 14.34 -7.67 6.37
N ARG A 129 15.22 -7.41 7.36
CA ARG A 129 14.83 -7.45 8.78
C ARG A 129 13.81 -6.37 9.13
N ASP A 130 14.06 -5.14 8.71
CA ASP A 130 13.15 -4.03 8.99
C ASP A 130 11.81 -4.24 8.28
N GLU A 131 11.81 -4.80 7.08
CA GLU A 131 10.59 -5.16 6.35
C GLU A 131 9.80 -6.28 7.06
N ILE A 132 10.47 -7.32 7.59
CA ILE A 132 9.82 -8.35 8.42
C ILE A 132 9.17 -7.73 9.66
N ILE A 133 9.88 -6.81 10.33
CA ILE A 133 9.35 -6.12 11.51
C ILE A 133 8.13 -5.30 11.14
N SER A 134 8.18 -4.55 10.03
CA SER A 134 7.05 -3.75 9.56
C SER A 134 5.81 -4.59 9.23
N PHE A 135 5.96 -5.79 8.65
CA PHE A 135 4.85 -6.72 8.42
C PHE A 135 4.18 -7.17 9.71
N LEU A 136 4.91 -7.30 10.80
CA LEU A 136 4.35 -7.74 12.08
C LEU A 136 3.70 -6.60 12.89
N GLY A 137 3.82 -5.35 12.42
CA GLY A 137 3.35 -4.15 13.10
C GLY A 137 1.86 -4.15 13.40
N GLY A 138 1.03 -4.54 12.42
CA GLY A 138 -0.41 -4.61 12.59
C GLY A 138 -0.82 -5.59 13.69
N ARG A 139 -0.26 -6.81 13.65
CA ARG A 139 -0.50 -7.83 14.69
C ARG A 139 -0.03 -7.36 16.08
N ALA A 140 1.14 -6.75 16.16
CA ALA A 140 1.68 -6.24 17.43
C ALA A 140 0.77 -5.14 18.02
N ALA A 141 0.25 -4.25 17.17
CA ALA A 141 -0.68 -3.22 17.59
C ALA A 141 -2.01 -3.79 18.11
N GLU A 142 -2.56 -4.81 17.43
CA GLU A 142 -3.76 -5.53 17.93
C GLU A 142 -3.49 -6.13 19.31
N GLU A 143 -2.40 -6.86 19.50
CA GLU A 143 -2.05 -7.50 20.78
C GLU A 143 -1.87 -6.47 21.90
N LEU A 144 -1.17 -5.37 21.64
CA LEU A 144 -0.90 -4.33 22.63
C LEU A 144 -2.14 -3.57 23.06
N VAL A 145 -3.02 -3.22 22.13
CA VAL A 145 -4.16 -2.32 22.38
C VAL A 145 -5.44 -3.10 22.68
N LEU A 146 -5.73 -4.11 21.86
CA LEU A 146 -6.97 -4.88 21.96
C LEU A 146 -6.84 -6.05 22.94
N LYS A 147 -5.62 -6.39 23.37
CA LYS A 147 -5.29 -7.58 24.18
C LYS A 147 -5.74 -8.90 23.51
N ASP A 148 -5.88 -8.88 22.21
CA ASP A 148 -6.28 -10.00 21.39
C ASP A 148 -5.70 -9.84 19.97
N VAL A 149 -5.75 -10.87 19.16
CA VAL A 149 -5.27 -10.85 17.77
C VAL A 149 -6.33 -11.42 16.85
N THR A 150 -6.38 -10.88 15.64
CA THR A 150 -7.35 -11.31 14.63
C THR A 150 -6.68 -12.07 13.47
N THR A 151 -7.50 -12.66 12.62
CA THR A 151 -7.04 -13.26 11.35
C THR A 151 -6.64 -12.23 10.31
N GLY A 152 -6.82 -10.93 10.59
CA GLY A 152 -6.48 -9.83 9.70
C GLY A 152 -5.00 -9.83 9.29
N ALA A 153 -4.13 -10.21 10.22
CA ALA A 153 -2.68 -10.29 10.00
C ALA A 153 -2.20 -11.52 9.19
N SER A 154 -3.09 -12.34 8.62
CA SER A 154 -2.69 -13.57 7.94
C SER A 154 -1.74 -13.34 6.76
N ASN A 155 -1.99 -12.35 5.94
CA ASN A 155 -1.14 -11.99 4.80
C ASN A 155 0.24 -11.47 5.26
N ASP A 156 0.27 -10.66 6.31
CA ASP A 156 1.52 -10.10 6.85
C ASP A 156 2.41 -11.19 7.43
N ILE A 157 1.82 -12.16 8.13
CA ILE A 157 2.52 -13.33 8.65
C ILE A 157 3.06 -14.19 7.50
N GLU A 158 2.29 -14.37 6.43
CA GLU A 158 2.72 -15.11 5.25
C GLU A 158 3.93 -14.42 4.57
N ARG A 159 3.88 -13.11 4.38
CA ARG A 159 4.96 -12.29 3.83
C ARG A 159 6.21 -12.34 4.70
N ALA A 160 6.08 -12.13 6.01
CA ALA A 160 7.17 -12.21 6.97
C ALA A 160 7.83 -13.60 6.98
N THR A 161 7.01 -14.66 6.95
CA THR A 161 7.49 -16.04 6.92
C THR A 161 8.21 -16.36 5.60
N SER A 162 7.66 -15.94 4.47
CA SER A 162 8.26 -16.15 3.15
C SER A 162 9.62 -15.46 3.05
N MET A 163 9.71 -14.22 3.51
CA MET A 163 10.96 -13.45 3.53
C MET A 163 12.01 -14.11 4.45
N THR A 164 11.61 -14.50 5.66
CA THR A 164 12.50 -15.19 6.62
C THR A 164 13.05 -16.49 6.04
N ARG A 165 12.20 -17.29 5.40
CA ARG A 165 12.63 -18.51 4.70
C ARG A 165 13.59 -18.18 3.55
N GLY A 166 13.33 -17.14 2.78
CA GLY A 166 14.22 -16.66 1.73
C GLY A 166 15.61 -16.30 2.27
N MET A 167 15.65 -15.58 3.38
CA MET A 167 16.90 -15.21 4.05
C MET A 167 17.72 -16.43 4.47
N ILE A 168 17.08 -17.48 4.99
CA ILE A 168 17.77 -18.68 5.46
C ILE A 168 18.18 -19.59 4.30
N MET A 169 17.29 -19.79 3.31
CA MET A 169 17.46 -20.83 2.30
C MET A 169 18.12 -20.35 1.01
N LYS A 170 18.06 -19.05 0.71
CA LYS A 170 18.52 -18.51 -0.58
C LYS A 170 19.61 -17.47 -0.46
N TYR A 171 19.60 -16.66 0.59
CA TYR A 171 20.49 -15.50 0.68
C TYR A 171 21.58 -15.64 1.75
N GLY A 172 21.50 -16.61 2.63
CA GLY A 172 22.54 -16.92 3.64
C GLY A 172 22.38 -16.15 4.93
#